data_f5e8f09917d328e165be7c15249a151b
#
_entry.id   f5e8f09917d328e165be7c15249a151b
#
_cell.length_a   1.000
_cell.length_b   1.000
_cell.length_c   1.000
_cell.angle_alpha   90.00
_cell.angle_beta   90.00
_cell.angle_gamma   90.00
#
_symmetry.space_group_name_H-M   'P 1'
#
loop_
_entity.id
_entity.type
_entity.pdbx_description
1 polymer ?
#
loop_
_entity_poly.entity_id
_entity_poly.type
_entity_poly.pdbx_seq_one_letter_code
_entity_poly.pdbx_strand_id
1 'polypeptide(L)'
;MGGEAAYAQKRASRVRPSGDTVLLNANELPEGPPQVSVDAMSRCLTRTNRYHDEEMDQLGAQIARQENLQPDQILIGCGSSEVLHCAVDAFTSPARPLITTLPSYELPVDMTTALGNPVIKLPMTPSWAADVKKMAETADKAKGGLIYLVNPNNPTSSITPKADIAWLVANLPANTVALIDEAYIHFSTAPGLASAVPYVRDNKNVIVARTFSKIYGMAGLRVGFTCARADITAKLAVFRNNTIALTGVVAAKAALESPKLVPERRDKMGRVRADVCSWLDAHGLSFIPPHANFLMIDVKRDVRGVITAMLEKGVAVGRPFPPLDQMLRVTIGSEEDMARFKQAFAQVMSV
;
A
#
# COMPACT_ATOMS: atom_id res chain seq x y z
N MET A 1 -22.57 -5.24 -17.08
CA MET A 1 -22.34 -6.68 -16.83
C MET A 1 -20.88 -7.03 -16.43
N GLY A 2 -19.88 -6.20 -16.66
CA GLY A 2 -18.49 -6.50 -16.24
C GLY A 2 -18.17 -6.26 -14.75
N GLY A 3 -18.85 -5.35 -14.08
CA GLY A 3 -18.57 -4.97 -12.69
C GLY A 3 -18.99 -6.02 -11.66
N GLU A 4 -20.11 -6.68 -11.86
CA GLU A 4 -20.63 -7.70 -10.93
C GLU A 4 -19.77 -8.97 -10.94
N ALA A 5 -19.34 -9.41 -12.13
CA ALA A 5 -18.44 -10.55 -12.26
C ALA A 5 -17.07 -10.29 -11.64
N ALA A 6 -16.51 -9.09 -11.84
CA ALA A 6 -15.26 -8.67 -11.20
C ALA A 6 -15.38 -8.56 -9.68
N TYR A 7 -16.52 -8.05 -9.16
CA TYR A 7 -16.79 -8.01 -7.73
C TYR A 7 -16.96 -9.41 -7.12
N ALA A 8 -17.68 -10.31 -7.79
CA ALA A 8 -17.86 -11.69 -7.36
C ALA A 8 -16.52 -12.44 -7.34
N GLN A 9 -15.67 -12.24 -8.34
CA GLN A 9 -14.33 -12.83 -8.41
C GLN A 9 -13.41 -12.27 -7.32
N LYS A 10 -13.44 -10.95 -7.05
CA LYS A 10 -12.74 -10.32 -5.91
C LYS A 10 -13.23 -10.86 -4.57
N ARG A 11 -14.53 -11.16 -4.44
CA ARG A 11 -15.10 -11.71 -3.21
C ARG A 11 -14.71 -13.18 -3.01
N ALA A 12 -14.73 -13.99 -4.06
CA ALA A 12 -14.29 -15.39 -4.03
C ALA A 12 -12.81 -15.50 -3.63
N SER A 13 -11.96 -14.59 -4.09
CA SER A 13 -10.54 -14.55 -3.71
C SER A 13 -10.28 -14.11 -2.25
N ARG A 14 -11.30 -13.61 -1.54
CA ARG A 14 -11.24 -13.20 -0.13
C ARG A 14 -11.79 -14.25 0.85
N VAL A 15 -12.29 -15.38 0.34
CA VAL A 15 -12.67 -16.48 1.23
C VAL A 15 -11.41 -16.98 1.92
N ARG A 16 -11.37 -16.82 3.25
CA ARG A 16 -10.26 -17.38 4.05
C ARG A 16 -10.43 -18.90 4.08
N PRO A 17 -9.41 -19.66 3.68
CA PRO A 17 -9.45 -21.10 3.84
C PRO A 17 -9.67 -21.46 5.31
N SER A 18 -10.40 -22.54 5.57
CA SER A 18 -10.57 -23.08 6.93
C SER A 18 -9.34 -23.92 7.34
N GLY A 19 -9.10 -24.03 8.65
CA GLY A 19 -8.06 -24.89 9.21
C GLY A 19 -6.69 -24.20 9.35
N ASP A 20 -5.64 -25.01 9.35
CA ASP A 20 -4.24 -24.62 9.58
C ASP A 20 -3.56 -24.08 8.32
N THR A 21 -4.29 -23.30 7.49
CA THR A 21 -3.74 -22.71 6.27
C THR A 21 -2.92 -21.46 6.60
N VAL A 22 -1.68 -21.41 6.12
CA VAL A 22 -0.82 -20.23 6.19
C VAL A 22 -1.31 -19.17 5.21
N LEU A 23 -1.56 -17.94 5.68
CA LEU A 23 -2.13 -16.86 4.88
C LEU A 23 -1.03 -15.88 4.43
N LEU A 24 -0.52 -16.05 3.20
CA LEU A 24 0.51 -15.21 2.57
C LEU A 24 -0.02 -14.46 1.33
N ASN A 25 -1.28 -14.03 1.36
CA ASN A 25 -2.00 -13.52 0.17
C ASN A 25 -2.40 -12.05 0.24
N ALA A 26 -2.39 -11.41 1.43
CA ALA A 26 -3.00 -10.09 1.63
C ALA A 26 -2.01 -8.99 2.06
N ASN A 27 -0.71 -9.27 2.09
CA ASN A 27 0.31 -8.34 2.56
C ASN A 27 0.01 -7.83 3.98
N GLU A 28 -0.53 -8.72 4.82
CA GLU A 28 -0.73 -8.47 6.25
C GLU A 28 0.59 -8.70 6.99
N LEU A 29 0.74 -8.09 8.14
CA LEU A 29 1.86 -8.35 9.03
C LEU A 29 1.49 -9.56 9.91
N PRO A 30 2.38 -10.56 10.11
CA PRO A 30 2.08 -11.70 10.99
C PRO A 30 1.84 -11.27 12.44
N GLU A 31 2.56 -10.23 12.89
CA GLU A 31 2.29 -9.62 14.19
C GLU A 31 1.07 -8.72 14.14
N GLY A 32 0.19 -8.84 15.13
CA GLY A 32 -0.94 -7.95 15.34
C GLY A 32 -0.51 -6.54 15.81
N PRO A 33 -1.48 -5.74 16.28
CA PRO A 33 -1.19 -4.46 16.92
C PRO A 33 -0.19 -4.63 18.09
N PRO A 34 0.69 -3.64 18.36
CA PRO A 34 1.58 -3.69 19.52
C PRO A 34 0.76 -3.68 20.82
N GLN A 35 1.30 -4.23 21.91
CA GLN A 35 0.57 -4.37 23.17
C GLN A 35 0.01 -3.04 23.68
N VAL A 36 0.76 -1.94 23.54
CA VAL A 36 0.29 -0.59 23.90
C VAL A 36 -0.99 -0.18 23.18
N SER A 37 -1.16 -0.60 21.93
CA SER A 37 -2.39 -0.35 21.17
C SER A 37 -3.53 -1.24 21.63
N VAL A 38 -3.27 -2.51 21.97
CA VAL A 38 -4.27 -3.43 22.54
C VAL A 38 -4.78 -2.88 23.87
N ASP A 39 -3.90 -2.41 24.73
CA ASP A 39 -4.24 -1.81 26.02
C ASP A 39 -5.05 -0.52 25.85
N ALA A 40 -4.68 0.33 24.89
CA ALA A 40 -5.42 1.56 24.58
C ALA A 40 -6.84 1.25 24.09
N MET A 41 -7.00 0.25 23.20
CA MET A 41 -8.32 -0.22 22.75
C MET A 41 -9.17 -0.73 23.93
N SER A 42 -8.60 -1.56 24.78
CA SER A 42 -9.31 -2.11 25.95
C SER A 42 -9.83 -1.00 26.88
N ARG A 43 -9.02 0.02 27.14
CA ARG A 43 -9.42 1.17 27.97
C ARG A 43 -10.51 2.03 27.33
N CYS A 44 -10.62 2.08 26.02
CA CYS A 44 -11.59 2.95 25.37
C CYS A 44 -12.99 2.32 25.18
N LEU A 45 -13.15 0.99 25.37
CA LEU A 45 -14.41 0.29 25.06
C LEU A 45 -15.63 0.85 25.78
N THR A 46 -15.47 1.32 27.01
CA THR A 46 -16.59 1.92 27.78
C THR A 46 -17.01 3.31 27.30
N ARG A 47 -16.27 3.90 26.34
CA ARG A 47 -16.53 5.23 25.78
C ARG A 47 -17.03 5.19 24.34
N THR A 48 -17.24 4.00 23.77
CA THR A 48 -17.64 3.83 22.37
C THR A 48 -19.07 4.25 22.05
N ASN A 49 -19.83 4.64 23.08
CA ASN A 49 -21.18 5.21 22.95
C ASN A 49 -21.19 6.72 22.59
N ARG A 50 -20.02 7.35 22.43
CA ARG A 50 -19.88 8.77 22.12
C ARG A 50 -19.07 8.97 20.85
N TYR A 51 -19.36 10.06 20.12
CA TYR A 51 -18.47 10.56 19.07
C TYR A 51 -17.13 11.03 19.69
N HIS A 52 -16.06 11.03 18.91
CA HIS A 52 -14.69 11.19 19.41
C HIS A 52 -13.86 12.10 18.49
N ASP A 53 -14.43 13.24 18.11
CA ASP A 53 -13.79 14.20 17.22
C ASP A 53 -12.46 14.72 17.82
N GLU A 54 -12.43 14.94 19.13
CA GLU A 54 -11.21 15.37 19.84
C GLU A 54 -10.07 14.34 19.69
N GLU A 55 -10.34 13.04 19.84
CA GLU A 55 -9.33 12.00 19.66
C GLU A 55 -8.82 11.94 18.22
N MET A 56 -9.69 12.20 17.25
CA MET A 56 -9.32 12.32 15.84
C MET A 56 -8.38 13.50 15.61
N ASP A 57 -8.71 14.67 16.14
CA ASP A 57 -7.89 15.87 16.05
C ASP A 57 -6.52 15.68 16.71
N GLN A 58 -6.50 15.03 17.88
CA GLN A 58 -5.26 14.70 18.59
C GLN A 58 -4.38 13.74 17.78
N LEU A 59 -4.96 12.72 17.11
CA LEU A 59 -4.23 11.83 16.20
C LEU A 59 -3.65 12.61 15.02
N GLY A 60 -4.44 13.50 14.41
CA GLY A 60 -3.99 14.35 13.31
C GLY A 60 -2.82 15.25 13.72
N ALA A 61 -2.92 15.91 14.87
CA ALA A 61 -1.86 16.74 15.42
C ALA A 61 -0.59 15.94 15.79
N GLN A 62 -0.74 14.70 16.26
CA GLN A 62 0.38 13.81 16.55
C GLN A 62 1.12 13.40 15.28
N ILE A 63 0.38 13.00 14.21
CA ILE A 63 0.96 12.69 12.91
C ILE A 63 1.68 13.92 12.35
N ALA A 64 1.04 15.09 12.38
CA ALA A 64 1.62 16.34 11.90
C ALA A 64 2.96 16.65 12.58
N ARG A 65 3.04 16.53 13.91
CA ARG A 65 4.30 16.71 14.65
C ARG A 65 5.39 15.72 14.21
N GLN A 66 5.05 14.43 14.02
CA GLN A 66 6.03 13.42 13.61
C GLN A 66 6.56 13.65 12.20
N GLU A 67 5.71 14.14 11.31
CA GLU A 67 6.07 14.42 9.91
C GLU A 67 6.62 15.85 9.71
N ASN A 68 6.70 16.64 10.79
CA ASN A 68 7.07 18.07 10.76
C ASN A 68 6.18 18.87 9.78
N LEU A 69 4.85 18.71 9.95
CA LEU A 69 3.77 19.36 9.20
C LEU A 69 2.83 20.09 10.15
N GLN A 70 1.90 20.87 9.59
CA GLN A 70 0.80 21.48 10.34
C GLN A 70 -0.42 20.53 10.38
N PRO A 71 -1.28 20.62 11.42
CA PRO A 71 -2.48 19.75 11.51
C PRO A 71 -3.41 19.82 10.31
N ASP A 72 -3.57 20.97 9.65
CA ASP A 72 -4.38 21.18 8.46
C ASP A 72 -3.79 20.58 7.19
N GLN A 73 -2.58 20.03 7.25
CA GLN A 73 -1.93 19.28 6.20
C GLN A 73 -2.16 17.76 6.32
N ILE A 74 -2.90 17.30 7.34
CA ILE A 74 -3.20 15.89 7.59
C ILE A 74 -4.68 15.63 7.40
N LEU A 75 -5.03 14.61 6.61
CA LEU A 75 -6.38 14.07 6.54
C LEU A 75 -6.35 12.60 6.97
N ILE A 76 -7.07 12.27 8.04
CA ILE A 76 -7.22 10.89 8.51
C ILE A 76 -8.44 10.26 7.85
N GLY A 77 -8.33 9.00 7.41
CA GLY A 77 -9.41 8.26 6.76
C GLY A 77 -9.49 6.80 7.21
N CYS A 78 -10.58 6.14 6.85
CA CYS A 78 -10.86 4.73 7.13
C CYS A 78 -9.93 3.81 6.32
N GLY A 79 -8.66 3.71 6.73
CA GLY A 79 -7.54 3.15 5.98
C GLY A 79 -7.08 4.08 4.86
N SER A 80 -5.93 3.76 4.25
CA SER A 80 -5.49 4.50 3.05
C SER A 80 -6.50 4.39 1.89
N SER A 81 -7.34 3.36 1.88
CA SER A 81 -8.37 3.18 0.86
C SER A 81 -9.29 4.39 0.75
N GLU A 82 -9.80 4.93 1.87
CA GLU A 82 -10.68 6.11 1.85
C GLU A 82 -9.94 7.35 1.35
N VAL A 83 -8.72 7.59 1.83
CA VAL A 83 -7.97 8.79 1.39
C VAL A 83 -7.56 8.71 -0.08
N LEU A 84 -7.35 7.49 -0.63
CA LEU A 84 -7.17 7.29 -2.07
C LEU A 84 -8.47 7.61 -2.83
N HIS A 85 -9.65 7.23 -2.29
CA HIS A 85 -10.96 7.64 -2.80
C HIS A 85 -11.07 9.16 -2.88
N CYS A 86 -10.83 9.84 -1.76
CA CYS A 86 -10.88 11.30 -1.74
C CYS A 86 -9.98 11.95 -2.81
N ALA A 87 -8.81 11.37 -3.06
CA ALA A 87 -7.89 11.90 -4.08
C ALA A 87 -8.43 11.69 -5.51
N VAL A 88 -9.01 10.51 -5.80
CA VAL A 88 -9.65 10.24 -7.10
C VAL A 88 -10.81 11.20 -7.33
N ASP A 89 -11.72 11.33 -6.35
CA ASP A 89 -12.90 12.20 -6.47
C ASP A 89 -12.53 13.67 -6.62
N ALA A 90 -11.50 14.13 -5.91
CA ALA A 90 -11.08 15.52 -5.92
C ALA A 90 -10.29 15.92 -7.19
N PHE A 91 -9.54 14.99 -7.79
CA PHE A 91 -8.54 15.32 -8.82
C PHE A 91 -8.70 14.59 -10.16
N THR A 92 -9.73 13.75 -10.33
CA THR A 92 -10.11 13.19 -11.62
C THR A 92 -11.42 13.73 -12.12
N SER A 93 -11.61 13.75 -13.44
CA SER A 93 -12.86 14.12 -14.09
C SER A 93 -12.83 13.62 -15.55
N PRO A 94 -13.93 13.72 -16.33
CA PRO A 94 -13.88 13.40 -17.76
C PRO A 94 -12.76 14.10 -18.55
N ALA A 95 -12.31 15.29 -18.08
CA ALA A 95 -11.21 16.05 -18.68
C ALA A 95 -9.86 15.88 -17.96
N ARG A 96 -9.81 15.16 -16.82
CA ARG A 96 -8.62 14.99 -15.98
C ARG A 96 -8.41 13.53 -15.66
N PRO A 97 -7.55 12.81 -16.41
CA PRO A 97 -7.35 11.36 -16.23
C PRO A 97 -6.63 11.04 -14.92
N LEU A 98 -6.82 9.80 -14.47
CA LEU A 98 -5.85 9.10 -13.63
C LEU A 98 -4.73 8.58 -14.50
N ILE A 99 -3.47 8.87 -14.15
CA ILE A 99 -2.28 8.37 -14.84
C ILE A 99 -1.50 7.51 -13.84
N THR A 100 -1.29 6.24 -14.16
CA THR A 100 -0.62 5.29 -13.26
C THR A 100 0.22 4.28 -14.01
N THR A 101 1.02 3.50 -13.29
CA THR A 101 1.77 2.38 -13.87
C THR A 101 0.93 1.11 -13.96
N LEU A 102 1.33 0.19 -14.83
CA LEU A 102 0.81 -1.17 -14.91
C LEU A 102 1.99 -2.16 -14.87
N PRO A 103 2.03 -3.07 -13.88
CA PRO A 103 1.08 -3.24 -12.79
C PRO A 103 1.25 -2.22 -11.65
N SER A 104 0.16 -1.94 -10.95
CA SER A 104 0.13 -1.14 -9.71
C SER A 104 -1.08 -1.54 -8.85
N TYR A 105 -1.26 -0.91 -7.68
CA TYR A 105 -2.42 -1.16 -6.85
C TYR A 105 -3.69 -0.61 -7.51
N GLU A 106 -4.70 -1.46 -7.66
CA GLU A 106 -5.80 -1.22 -8.60
C GLU A 106 -6.91 -0.31 -8.07
N LEU A 107 -7.00 -0.10 -6.75
CA LEU A 107 -8.15 0.58 -6.16
C LEU A 107 -8.44 1.96 -6.81
N PRO A 108 -7.46 2.87 -6.99
CA PRO A 108 -7.73 4.15 -7.67
C PRO A 108 -8.16 3.98 -9.12
N VAL A 109 -7.64 2.96 -9.81
CA VAL A 109 -8.04 2.63 -11.19
C VAL A 109 -9.50 2.20 -11.26
N ASP A 110 -9.90 1.26 -10.39
CA ASP A 110 -11.27 0.74 -10.34
C ASP A 110 -12.27 1.87 -10.04
N MET A 111 -11.92 2.75 -9.11
CA MET A 111 -12.75 3.90 -8.73
C MET A 111 -12.89 4.91 -9.86
N THR A 112 -11.77 5.32 -10.45
CA THR A 112 -11.78 6.27 -11.56
C THR A 112 -12.62 5.74 -12.72
N THR A 113 -12.50 4.43 -12.99
CA THR A 113 -13.30 3.74 -14.02
C THR A 113 -14.79 3.72 -13.64
N ALA A 114 -15.13 3.47 -12.37
CA ALA A 114 -16.52 3.47 -11.90
C ALA A 114 -17.18 4.86 -12.00
N LEU A 115 -16.39 5.93 -11.85
CA LEU A 115 -16.84 7.31 -12.07
C LEU A 115 -17.00 7.67 -13.57
N GLY A 116 -16.60 6.80 -14.49
CA GLY A 116 -16.57 7.09 -15.94
C GLY A 116 -15.43 8.01 -16.36
N ASN A 117 -14.44 8.26 -15.49
CA ASN A 117 -13.30 9.11 -15.79
C ASN A 117 -12.19 8.34 -16.51
N PRO A 118 -11.37 8.99 -17.36
CA PRO A 118 -10.30 8.31 -18.09
C PRO A 118 -9.19 7.80 -17.17
N VAL A 119 -8.65 6.61 -17.51
CA VAL A 119 -7.48 6.03 -16.87
C VAL A 119 -6.42 5.75 -17.94
N ILE A 120 -5.21 6.26 -17.72
CA ILE A 120 -4.04 6.02 -18.59
C ILE A 120 -3.04 5.19 -17.80
N LYS A 121 -2.81 3.94 -18.27
CA LYS A 121 -1.87 3.00 -17.67
C LYS A 121 -0.60 2.96 -18.50
N LEU A 122 0.54 3.22 -17.87
CA LEU A 122 1.86 3.20 -18.50
C LEU A 122 2.65 1.98 -18.04
N PRO A 123 3.42 1.33 -18.90
CA PRO A 123 4.28 0.23 -18.49
C PRO A 123 5.34 0.72 -17.50
N MET A 124 5.77 -0.15 -16.60
CA MET A 124 6.94 0.10 -15.77
C MET A 124 8.22 0.01 -16.62
N THR A 125 9.29 0.61 -16.15
CA THR A 125 10.64 0.47 -16.75
C THR A 125 11.15 -0.98 -16.61
N PRO A 126 12.19 -1.38 -17.36
CA PRO A 126 12.81 -2.70 -17.20
C PRO A 126 13.33 -2.98 -15.77
N SER A 127 13.64 -1.94 -14.99
CA SER A 127 14.03 -2.05 -13.58
C SER A 127 12.86 -2.08 -12.61
N TRP A 128 11.64 -2.23 -13.09
CA TRP A 128 10.39 -2.23 -12.31
C TRP A 128 10.11 -0.90 -11.57
N ALA A 129 10.69 0.20 -12.01
CA ALA A 129 10.37 1.54 -11.54
C ALA A 129 9.24 2.18 -12.38
N ALA A 130 8.57 3.19 -11.84
CA ALA A 130 7.66 4.01 -12.63
C ALA A 130 8.46 4.87 -13.63
N ASP A 131 8.01 4.96 -14.86
CA ASP A 131 8.54 5.93 -15.84
C ASP A 131 7.92 7.31 -15.57
N VAL A 132 8.50 8.01 -14.60
CA VAL A 132 7.99 9.31 -14.12
C VAL A 132 8.03 10.39 -15.21
N LYS A 133 8.98 10.28 -16.13
CA LYS A 133 9.07 11.22 -17.26
C LYS A 133 7.89 11.04 -18.19
N LYS A 134 7.59 9.79 -18.53
CA LYS A 134 6.43 9.44 -19.34
C LYS A 134 5.12 9.81 -18.66
N MET A 135 5.04 9.66 -17.33
CA MET A 135 3.86 10.08 -16.54
C MET A 135 3.66 11.60 -16.63
N ALA A 136 4.72 12.40 -16.45
CA ALA A 136 4.66 13.86 -16.58
C ALA A 136 4.28 14.31 -18.00
N GLU A 137 4.91 13.75 -19.04
CA GLU A 137 4.55 14.02 -20.45
C GLU A 137 3.08 13.69 -20.76
N THR A 138 2.57 12.59 -20.17
CA THR A 138 1.18 12.16 -20.36
C THR A 138 0.23 13.14 -19.69
N ALA A 139 0.55 13.60 -18.47
CA ALA A 139 -0.22 14.61 -17.77
C ALA A 139 -0.22 15.96 -18.49
N ASP A 140 0.93 16.37 -19.06
CA ASP A 140 1.04 17.60 -19.84
C ASP A 140 0.14 17.56 -21.09
N LYS A 141 0.18 16.45 -21.84
CA LYS A 141 -0.69 16.24 -23.02
C LYS A 141 -2.17 16.23 -22.65
N ALA A 142 -2.51 15.72 -21.48
CA ALA A 142 -3.87 15.71 -20.94
C ALA A 142 -4.29 17.05 -20.31
N LYS A 143 -3.38 18.03 -20.24
CA LYS A 143 -3.59 19.36 -19.60
C LYS A 143 -3.91 19.27 -18.10
N GLY A 144 -3.36 18.25 -17.42
CA GLY A 144 -3.53 17.99 -15.98
C GLY A 144 -4.02 16.58 -15.68
N GLY A 145 -4.36 16.34 -14.42
CA GLY A 145 -4.88 15.06 -13.91
C GLY A 145 -4.25 14.63 -12.61
N LEU A 146 -4.53 13.40 -12.22
CA LEU A 146 -3.96 12.77 -11.05
C LEU A 146 -2.90 11.73 -11.46
N ILE A 147 -1.64 11.98 -11.15
CA ILE A 147 -0.58 10.97 -11.26
C ILE A 147 -0.61 10.13 -9.99
N TYR A 148 -0.85 8.81 -10.12
CA TYR A 148 -0.84 7.86 -9.02
C TYR A 148 0.37 6.93 -9.09
N LEU A 149 1.19 6.94 -8.05
CA LEU A 149 2.41 6.16 -7.93
C LEU A 149 2.47 5.49 -6.56
N VAL A 150 2.73 4.19 -6.52
CA VAL A 150 2.91 3.40 -5.29
C VAL A 150 4.40 3.15 -5.06
N ASN A 151 4.93 3.52 -3.89
CA ASN A 151 6.37 3.39 -3.64
C ASN A 151 6.69 3.01 -2.17
N PRO A 152 7.12 1.80 -1.90
CA PRO A 152 7.32 0.64 -2.80
C PRO A 152 6.05 0.16 -3.48
N ASN A 153 6.17 -0.31 -4.75
CA ASN A 153 5.01 -0.67 -5.56
C ASN A 153 4.35 -1.99 -5.13
N ASN A 154 3.05 -2.07 -5.29
CA ASN A 154 2.27 -3.30 -5.18
C ASN A 154 1.65 -3.60 -6.57
N PRO A 155 1.95 -4.75 -7.21
CA PRO A 155 2.42 -6.01 -6.61
C PRO A 155 3.93 -6.27 -6.68
N THR A 156 4.74 -5.45 -7.33
CA THR A 156 6.13 -5.76 -7.67
C THR A 156 7.10 -5.68 -6.49
N SER A 157 6.74 -5.02 -5.39
CA SER A 157 7.63 -4.72 -4.25
C SER A 157 8.87 -3.88 -4.60
N SER A 158 8.97 -3.42 -5.84
CA SER A 158 10.06 -2.58 -6.36
C SER A 158 9.91 -1.13 -5.93
N ILE A 159 10.96 -0.35 -6.09
CA ILE A 159 10.96 1.09 -5.79
C ILE A 159 11.15 1.92 -7.06
N THR A 160 10.52 3.08 -7.07
CA THR A 160 10.89 4.19 -7.94
C THR A 160 11.93 5.03 -7.19
N PRO A 161 13.12 5.25 -7.75
CA PRO A 161 14.20 5.93 -7.07
C PRO A 161 13.81 7.34 -6.59
N LYS A 162 14.34 7.74 -5.42
CA LYS A 162 14.08 9.09 -4.87
C LYS A 162 14.46 10.22 -5.83
N ALA A 163 15.47 10.02 -6.69
CA ALA A 163 15.86 10.99 -7.70
C ALA A 163 14.77 11.17 -8.77
N ASP A 164 14.10 10.07 -9.16
CA ASP A 164 13.00 10.11 -10.12
C ASP A 164 11.76 10.77 -9.51
N ILE A 165 11.47 10.48 -8.23
CA ILE A 165 10.39 11.18 -7.49
C ILE A 165 10.70 12.68 -7.41
N ALA A 166 11.94 13.06 -7.09
CA ALA A 166 12.36 14.46 -7.05
C ALA A 166 12.17 15.15 -8.42
N TRP A 167 12.59 14.44 -9.48
CA TRP A 167 12.41 14.94 -10.83
C TRP A 167 10.93 15.13 -11.17
N LEU A 168 10.08 14.13 -10.87
CA LEU A 168 8.63 14.22 -11.10
C LEU A 168 8.03 15.45 -10.43
N VAL A 169 8.31 15.61 -9.12
CA VAL A 169 7.75 16.72 -8.34
C VAL A 169 8.21 18.09 -8.85
N ALA A 170 9.47 18.18 -9.29
CA ALA A 170 10.02 19.42 -9.87
C ALA A 170 9.42 19.74 -11.25
N ASN A 171 8.94 18.75 -12.00
CA ASN A 171 8.45 18.86 -13.36
C ASN A 171 6.95 18.51 -13.49
N LEU A 172 6.18 18.58 -12.41
CA LEU A 172 4.73 18.38 -12.47
C LEU A 172 4.10 19.43 -13.39
N PRO A 173 3.33 19.02 -14.42
CA PRO A 173 2.62 19.96 -15.28
C PRO A 173 1.58 20.77 -14.52
N ALA A 174 1.17 21.91 -15.08
CA ALA A 174 0.07 22.70 -14.53
C ALA A 174 -1.20 21.83 -14.36
N ASN A 175 -1.99 22.11 -13.33
CA ASN A 175 -3.22 21.38 -12.99
C ASN A 175 -3.01 19.86 -12.71
N THR A 176 -1.80 19.44 -12.40
CA THR A 176 -1.46 18.05 -12.05
C THR A 176 -1.15 17.95 -10.57
N VAL A 177 -1.63 16.87 -9.94
CA VAL A 177 -1.29 16.50 -8.57
C VAL A 177 -0.66 15.09 -8.60
N ALA A 178 0.42 14.89 -7.84
CA ALA A 178 1.04 13.57 -7.66
C ALA A 178 0.56 12.94 -6.34
N LEU A 179 -0.15 11.82 -6.44
CA LEU A 179 -0.53 10.97 -5.30
C LEU A 179 0.50 9.86 -5.17
N ILE A 180 1.30 9.92 -4.12
CA ILE A 180 2.35 8.94 -3.82
C ILE A 180 1.88 8.09 -2.65
N ASP A 181 1.56 6.82 -2.94
CA ASP A 181 1.13 5.84 -1.94
C ASP A 181 2.34 5.17 -1.29
N GLU A 182 2.57 5.53 -0.04
CA GLU A 182 3.67 5.04 0.79
C GLU A 182 3.23 3.95 1.77
N ALA A 183 2.23 3.13 1.43
CA ALA A 183 1.73 2.08 2.32
C ALA A 183 2.84 1.13 2.82
N TYR A 184 3.91 0.96 2.06
CA TYR A 184 5.01 0.03 2.36
C TYR A 184 6.34 0.73 2.67
N ILE A 185 6.38 2.05 2.75
CA ILE A 185 7.63 2.84 2.92
C ILE A 185 8.49 2.39 4.11
N HIS A 186 7.84 1.97 5.19
CA HIS A 186 8.51 1.62 6.44
C HIS A 186 9.26 0.27 6.41
N PHE A 187 9.07 -0.57 5.39
CA PHE A 187 9.69 -1.90 5.30
C PHE A 187 11.11 -1.91 4.70
N SER A 188 11.59 -0.78 4.22
CA SER A 188 12.90 -0.69 3.57
C SER A 188 13.67 0.56 3.99
N THR A 189 14.99 0.42 4.08
CA THR A 189 15.95 1.52 4.26
C THR A 189 16.87 1.62 3.05
N ALA A 190 16.46 1.11 1.88
CA ALA A 190 17.26 1.18 0.66
C ALA A 190 17.66 2.63 0.35
N PRO A 191 18.92 2.91 0.02
CA PRO A 191 19.41 4.29 -0.21
C PRO A 191 18.67 5.02 -1.34
N GLY A 192 18.08 4.27 -2.27
CA GLY A 192 17.27 4.80 -3.36
C GLY A 192 15.83 5.15 -2.96
N LEU A 193 15.36 4.75 -1.78
CA LEU A 193 14.01 5.00 -1.29
C LEU A 193 14.01 6.20 -0.33
N ALA A 194 13.06 7.11 -0.50
CA ALA A 194 12.78 8.18 0.44
C ALA A 194 11.30 8.53 0.43
N SER A 195 10.79 9.05 1.55
CA SER A 195 9.44 9.59 1.61
C SER A 195 9.30 10.87 0.80
N ALA A 196 8.11 11.09 0.24
CA ALA A 196 7.73 12.31 -0.44
C ALA A 196 7.15 13.40 0.49
N VAL A 197 7.00 13.15 1.79
CA VAL A 197 6.52 14.15 2.77
C VAL A 197 7.33 15.45 2.75
N PRO A 198 8.67 15.47 2.55
CA PRO A 198 9.41 16.73 2.39
C PRO A 198 8.84 17.66 1.32
N TYR A 199 8.32 17.14 0.23
CA TYR A 199 7.71 17.97 -0.83
C TYR A 199 6.39 18.62 -0.41
N VAL A 200 5.68 18.03 0.56
CA VAL A 200 4.50 18.66 1.17
C VAL A 200 4.92 19.91 1.97
N ARG A 201 6.02 19.81 2.73
CA ARG A 201 6.61 20.98 3.45
C ARG A 201 7.05 22.08 2.49
N ASP A 202 7.56 21.69 1.32
CA ASP A 202 8.00 22.61 0.26
C ASP A 202 6.82 23.11 -0.60
N ASN A 203 5.57 22.95 -0.13
CA ASN A 203 4.34 23.43 -0.79
C ASN A 203 4.16 22.93 -2.23
N LYS A 204 4.63 21.71 -2.55
CA LYS A 204 4.44 21.10 -3.87
C LYS A 204 3.05 20.47 -4.00
N ASN A 205 2.61 20.25 -5.24
CA ASN A 205 1.35 19.58 -5.56
C ASN A 205 1.45 18.05 -5.36
N VAL A 206 1.74 17.65 -4.15
CA VAL A 206 1.93 16.24 -3.75
C VAL A 206 0.95 15.86 -2.65
N ILE A 207 0.38 14.67 -2.76
CA ILE A 207 -0.36 13.98 -1.72
C ILE A 207 0.43 12.72 -1.39
N VAL A 208 0.77 12.52 -0.12
CA VAL A 208 1.39 11.30 0.37
C VAL A 208 0.35 10.51 1.14
N ALA A 209 0.03 9.29 0.71
CA ALA A 209 -0.90 8.41 1.43
C ALA A 209 -0.14 7.39 2.27
N ARG A 210 -0.57 7.17 3.52
CA ARG A 210 -0.01 6.18 4.45
C ARG A 210 -1.09 5.41 5.19
N THR A 211 -0.71 4.27 5.79
CA THR A 211 -1.64 3.38 6.47
C THR A 211 -1.03 2.74 7.70
N PHE A 212 -1.88 2.48 8.70
CA PHE A 212 -1.55 1.65 9.85
C PHE A 212 -1.78 0.15 9.58
N SER A 213 -2.32 -0.21 8.42
CA SER A 213 -2.64 -1.59 8.06
C SER A 213 -1.42 -2.49 7.88
N LYS A 214 -0.22 -1.93 7.62
CA LYS A 214 0.98 -2.68 7.22
C LYS A 214 1.96 -2.81 8.39
N ILE A 215 3.00 -1.98 8.47
CA ILE A 215 4.05 -2.10 9.50
C ILE A 215 3.51 -2.05 10.94
N TYR A 216 2.37 -1.39 11.16
CA TYR A 216 1.74 -1.30 12.48
C TYR A 216 0.87 -2.51 12.84
N GLY A 217 0.59 -3.43 11.90
CA GLY A 217 -0.21 -4.64 12.15
C GLY A 217 -1.70 -4.40 12.42
N MET A 218 -2.26 -3.30 11.89
CA MET A 218 -3.62 -2.83 12.22
C MET A 218 -4.57 -2.87 11.02
N ALA A 219 -4.44 -3.86 10.13
CA ALA A 219 -5.26 -3.92 8.91
C ALA A 219 -6.77 -3.91 9.20
N GLY A 220 -7.20 -4.60 10.26
CA GLY A 220 -8.60 -4.67 10.69
C GLY A 220 -9.13 -3.40 11.36
N LEU A 221 -8.27 -2.52 11.87
CA LEU A 221 -8.67 -1.28 12.57
C LEU A 221 -8.98 -0.12 11.62
N ARG A 222 -8.63 -0.25 10.34
CA ARG A 222 -8.99 0.71 9.31
C ARG A 222 -8.54 2.15 9.59
N VAL A 223 -7.26 2.38 9.80
CA VAL A 223 -6.68 3.71 9.98
C VAL A 223 -5.65 3.99 8.90
N GLY A 224 -5.76 5.13 8.25
CA GLY A 224 -4.81 5.66 7.28
C GLY A 224 -4.88 7.18 7.24
N PHE A 225 -3.96 7.81 6.53
CA PHE A 225 -3.93 9.27 6.44
C PHE A 225 -3.24 9.73 5.16
N THR A 226 -3.47 11.01 4.81
CA THR A 226 -2.65 11.72 3.84
C THR A 226 -1.90 12.86 4.48
N CYS A 227 -0.75 13.17 3.90
CA CYS A 227 -0.04 14.42 4.07
C CYS A 227 -0.14 15.21 2.75
N ALA A 228 -0.66 16.42 2.78
CA ALA A 228 -0.75 17.28 1.62
C ALA A 228 -0.74 18.75 2.05
N ARG A 229 -0.55 19.65 1.11
CA ARG A 229 -0.71 21.09 1.35
C ARG A 229 -2.14 21.40 1.84
N ALA A 230 -2.32 22.37 2.73
CA ALA A 230 -3.60 22.64 3.40
C ALA A 230 -4.78 22.84 2.42
N ASP A 231 -4.57 23.54 1.30
CA ASP A 231 -5.62 23.73 0.28
C ASP A 231 -5.97 22.43 -0.46
N ILE A 232 -5.01 21.51 -0.64
CA ILE A 232 -5.24 20.17 -1.18
C ILE A 232 -5.99 19.33 -0.15
N THR A 233 -5.55 19.34 1.11
CA THR A 233 -6.21 18.63 2.22
C THR A 233 -7.67 19.06 2.37
N ALA A 234 -7.95 20.36 2.29
CA ALA A 234 -9.31 20.89 2.33
C ALA A 234 -10.18 20.35 1.17
N LYS A 235 -9.62 20.22 -0.04
CA LYS A 235 -10.34 19.60 -1.18
C LYS A 235 -10.61 18.12 -0.95
N LEU A 236 -9.66 17.38 -0.40
CA LEU A 236 -9.82 15.95 -0.08
C LEU A 236 -10.91 15.75 0.98
N ALA A 237 -10.95 16.62 2.00
CA ALA A 237 -11.84 16.52 3.14
C ALA A 237 -13.34 16.56 2.74
N VAL A 238 -13.68 17.22 1.63
CA VAL A 238 -15.05 17.26 1.09
C VAL A 238 -15.58 15.87 0.74
N PHE A 239 -14.69 14.95 0.36
CA PHE A 239 -15.03 13.59 -0.08
C PHE A 239 -14.83 12.54 1.02
N ARG A 240 -14.41 12.94 2.23
CA ARG A 240 -14.29 12.03 3.37
C ARG A 240 -15.67 11.73 3.94
N ASN A 241 -16.10 10.48 3.88
CA ASN A 241 -17.46 10.07 4.25
C ASN A 241 -17.53 9.21 5.52
N ASN A 242 -16.39 8.68 6.00
CA ASN A 242 -16.40 7.73 7.11
C ASN A 242 -15.77 8.31 8.36
N THR A 243 -16.35 7.97 9.51
CA THR A 243 -15.73 8.17 10.81
C THR A 243 -14.99 6.90 11.23
N ILE A 244 -13.75 7.02 11.62
CA ILE A 244 -12.95 5.89 12.08
C ILE A 244 -13.45 5.49 13.49
N ALA A 245 -13.55 4.20 13.77
CA ALA A 245 -13.91 3.73 15.09
C ALA A 245 -12.89 4.20 16.16
N LEU A 246 -13.38 4.59 17.34
CA LEU A 246 -12.56 5.05 18.46
C LEU A 246 -11.40 4.09 18.76
N THR A 247 -11.64 2.78 18.69
CA THR A 247 -10.61 1.74 18.88
C THR A 247 -9.44 1.89 17.90
N GLY A 248 -9.73 2.21 16.64
CA GLY A 248 -8.69 2.46 15.63
C GLY A 248 -7.87 3.72 15.93
N VAL A 249 -8.54 4.80 16.33
CA VAL A 249 -7.90 6.07 16.65
C VAL A 249 -6.94 5.93 17.84
N VAL A 250 -7.40 5.38 18.97
CA VAL A 250 -6.57 5.23 20.16
C VAL A 250 -5.42 4.23 19.95
N ALA A 251 -5.66 3.18 19.16
CA ALA A 251 -4.61 2.21 18.82
C ALA A 251 -3.50 2.86 17.96
N ALA A 252 -3.87 3.67 16.97
CA ALA A 252 -2.92 4.39 16.14
C ALA A 252 -2.10 5.40 16.98
N LYS A 253 -2.76 6.19 17.83
CA LYS A 253 -2.09 7.13 18.76
C LYS A 253 -1.05 6.41 19.62
N ALA A 254 -1.44 5.33 20.29
CA ALA A 254 -0.54 4.55 21.14
C ALA A 254 0.65 3.95 20.37
N ALA A 255 0.43 3.46 19.15
CA ALA A 255 1.51 2.93 18.32
C ALA A 255 2.54 4.01 17.93
N LEU A 256 2.08 5.22 17.64
CA LEU A 256 2.95 6.35 17.29
C LEU A 256 3.81 6.83 18.48
N GLU A 257 3.41 6.53 19.71
CA GLU A 257 4.20 6.80 20.93
C GLU A 257 5.33 5.79 21.16
N SER A 258 5.44 4.76 20.31
CA SER A 258 6.43 3.70 20.41
C SER A 258 7.53 3.85 19.35
N PRO A 259 8.58 4.65 19.57
CA PRO A 259 9.56 5.00 18.53
C PRO A 259 10.36 3.80 18.02
N LYS A 260 10.48 2.72 18.80
CA LYS A 260 11.18 1.49 18.44
C LYS A 260 10.34 0.54 17.59
N LEU A 261 9.01 0.68 17.59
CA LEU A 261 8.09 -0.27 16.93
C LEU A 261 8.41 -0.47 15.46
N VAL A 262 8.49 0.61 14.69
CA VAL A 262 8.74 0.54 13.25
C VAL A 262 10.15 0.02 12.94
N PRO A 263 11.25 0.51 13.55
CA PRO A 263 12.57 -0.07 13.36
C PRO A 263 12.65 -1.58 13.68
N GLU A 264 12.15 -2.01 14.83
CA GLU A 264 12.20 -3.42 15.25
C GLU A 264 11.45 -4.33 14.29
N ARG A 265 10.24 -3.95 13.88
CA ARG A 265 9.42 -4.71 12.92
C ARG A 265 10.05 -4.75 11.53
N ARG A 266 10.58 -3.62 11.07
CA ARG A 266 11.31 -3.56 9.79
C ARG A 266 12.52 -4.49 9.79
N ASP A 267 13.31 -4.45 10.86
CA ASP A 267 14.53 -5.25 10.95
C ASP A 267 14.21 -6.75 11.03
N LYS A 268 13.18 -7.13 11.80
CA LYS A 268 12.69 -8.51 11.85
C LYS A 268 12.20 -8.96 10.47
N MET A 269 11.31 -8.20 9.85
CA MET A 269 10.79 -8.50 8.51
C MET A 269 11.91 -8.54 7.47
N GLY A 270 12.91 -7.67 7.58
CA GLY A 270 14.09 -7.62 6.72
C GLY A 270 14.90 -8.90 6.77
N ARG A 271 15.12 -9.47 7.96
CA ARG A 271 15.82 -10.77 8.13
C ARG A 271 15.05 -11.92 7.48
N VAL A 272 13.75 -12.04 7.76
CA VAL A 272 12.92 -13.10 7.16
C VAL A 272 12.88 -12.97 5.65
N ARG A 273 12.72 -11.75 5.13
CA ARG A 273 12.73 -11.49 3.69
C ARG A 273 14.06 -11.87 3.05
N ALA A 274 15.20 -11.52 3.67
CA ALA A 274 16.51 -11.88 3.18
C ALA A 274 16.74 -13.40 3.14
N ASP A 275 16.28 -14.12 4.16
CA ASP A 275 16.33 -15.58 4.21
C ASP A 275 15.51 -16.23 3.09
N VAL A 276 14.33 -15.70 2.80
CA VAL A 276 13.51 -16.19 1.67
C VAL A 276 14.19 -15.91 0.33
N CYS A 277 14.73 -14.71 0.13
CA CYS A 277 15.45 -14.37 -1.09
C CYS A 277 16.67 -15.27 -1.31
N SER A 278 17.47 -15.50 -0.26
CA SER A 278 18.64 -16.40 -0.32
C SER A 278 18.23 -17.84 -0.64
N TRP A 279 17.10 -18.31 -0.10
CA TRP A 279 16.58 -19.64 -0.42
C TRP A 279 16.16 -19.71 -1.90
N LEU A 280 15.46 -18.71 -2.43
CA LEU A 280 15.07 -18.65 -3.84
C LEU A 280 16.29 -18.66 -4.77
N ASP A 281 17.30 -17.84 -4.47
CA ASP A 281 18.57 -17.79 -5.24
C ASP A 281 19.27 -19.16 -5.25
N ALA A 282 19.34 -19.83 -4.09
CA ALA A 282 19.95 -21.17 -3.98
C ALA A 282 19.24 -22.23 -4.81
N HIS A 283 17.95 -22.03 -5.14
CA HIS A 283 17.16 -22.92 -5.98
C HIS A 283 17.00 -22.42 -7.43
N GLY A 284 17.75 -21.38 -7.82
CA GLY A 284 17.71 -20.83 -9.19
C GLY A 284 16.40 -20.17 -9.59
N LEU A 285 15.61 -19.70 -8.62
CA LEU A 285 14.32 -19.06 -8.80
C LEU A 285 14.48 -17.55 -8.86
N SER A 286 14.09 -16.95 -9.97
CA SER A 286 14.16 -15.51 -10.17
C SER A 286 13.02 -14.78 -9.47
N PHE A 287 13.30 -13.59 -8.93
CA PHE A 287 12.31 -12.73 -8.29
C PHE A 287 12.65 -11.24 -8.50
N ILE A 288 11.67 -10.38 -8.34
CA ILE A 288 11.89 -8.93 -8.33
C ILE A 288 12.46 -8.54 -6.95
N PRO A 289 13.62 -7.82 -6.86
CA PRO A 289 14.21 -7.40 -5.59
C PRO A 289 13.20 -6.68 -4.69
N PRO A 290 12.85 -7.23 -3.50
CA PRO A 290 11.73 -6.73 -2.74
C PRO A 290 12.10 -5.65 -1.72
N HIS A 291 11.24 -4.63 -1.60
CA HIS A 291 11.34 -3.53 -0.65
C HIS A 291 10.12 -3.38 0.27
N ALA A 292 9.14 -4.28 0.15
CA ALA A 292 7.94 -4.34 1.00
C ALA A 292 7.91 -5.63 1.84
N ASN A 293 6.78 -5.93 2.48
CA ASN A 293 6.56 -7.19 3.19
C ASN A 293 5.98 -8.30 2.27
N PHE A 294 6.36 -8.28 1.00
CA PHE A 294 6.04 -9.30 -0.01
C PHE A 294 7.05 -9.25 -1.14
N LEU A 295 7.06 -10.28 -1.97
CA LEU A 295 7.89 -10.36 -3.18
C LEU A 295 7.11 -10.99 -4.33
N MET A 296 7.64 -10.81 -5.55
CA MET A 296 7.16 -11.43 -6.79
C MET A 296 8.18 -12.43 -7.30
N ILE A 297 7.79 -13.71 -7.42
CA ILE A 297 8.62 -14.82 -7.86
C ILE A 297 8.22 -15.19 -9.28
N ASP A 298 9.16 -15.30 -10.20
CA ASP A 298 8.93 -15.84 -11.55
C ASP A 298 8.82 -17.37 -11.49
N VAL A 299 7.62 -17.89 -11.70
CA VAL A 299 7.34 -19.32 -11.68
C VAL A 299 7.42 -19.95 -13.09
N LYS A 300 7.75 -19.17 -14.13
CA LYS A 300 7.98 -19.56 -15.52
C LYS A 300 6.85 -20.40 -16.14
N ARG A 301 5.66 -20.29 -15.60
CA ARG A 301 4.43 -20.95 -16.05
C ARG A 301 3.20 -20.18 -15.58
N ASP A 302 2.00 -20.55 -16.03
CA ASP A 302 0.77 -19.89 -15.58
C ASP A 302 0.67 -19.97 -14.06
N VAL A 303 0.64 -18.79 -13.42
CA VAL A 303 0.61 -18.63 -11.96
C VAL A 303 -0.65 -19.22 -11.33
N ARG A 304 -1.76 -19.32 -12.07
CA ARG A 304 -3.05 -19.85 -11.56
C ARG A 304 -2.93 -21.29 -11.09
N GLY A 305 -2.21 -22.12 -11.86
CA GLY A 305 -1.94 -23.50 -11.46
C GLY A 305 -1.08 -23.59 -10.21
N VAL A 306 -0.06 -22.73 -10.09
CA VAL A 306 0.79 -22.67 -8.90
C VAL A 306 0.02 -22.21 -7.66
N ILE A 307 -0.84 -21.19 -7.79
CA ILE A 307 -1.69 -20.70 -6.68
C ILE A 307 -2.60 -21.82 -6.16
N THR A 308 -3.23 -22.58 -7.06
CA THR A 308 -4.10 -23.72 -6.70
C THR A 308 -3.30 -24.80 -5.99
N ALA A 309 -2.15 -25.21 -6.53
CA ALA A 309 -1.30 -26.24 -5.93
C ALA A 309 -0.73 -25.82 -4.55
N MET A 310 -0.38 -24.55 -4.37
CA MET A 310 0.04 -24.01 -3.07
C MET A 310 -1.08 -24.06 -2.04
N LEU A 311 -2.31 -23.71 -2.44
CA LEU A 311 -3.47 -23.80 -1.55
C LEU A 311 -3.76 -25.24 -1.12
N GLU A 312 -3.64 -26.22 -2.03
CA GLU A 312 -3.77 -27.65 -1.72
C GLU A 312 -2.71 -28.13 -0.71
N LYS A 313 -1.55 -27.47 -0.66
CA LYS A 313 -0.50 -27.69 0.35
C LYS A 313 -0.71 -26.87 1.64
N GLY A 314 -1.85 -26.22 1.81
CA GLY A 314 -2.16 -25.42 3.00
C GLY A 314 -1.47 -24.07 3.06
N VAL A 315 -1.07 -23.50 1.91
CA VAL A 315 -0.46 -22.17 1.83
C VAL A 315 -1.22 -21.30 0.85
N ALA A 316 -1.94 -20.31 1.33
CA ALA A 316 -2.63 -19.32 0.51
C ALA A 316 -1.66 -18.19 0.10
N VAL A 317 -1.40 -18.05 -1.19
CA VAL A 317 -0.53 -17.03 -1.79
C VAL A 317 -1.34 -15.97 -2.54
N GLY A 318 -0.67 -14.94 -3.09
CA GLY A 318 -1.34 -13.86 -3.80
C GLY A 318 -2.12 -14.33 -5.04
N ARG A 319 -3.14 -13.57 -5.41
CA ARG A 319 -3.92 -13.80 -6.63
C ARG A 319 -3.08 -13.51 -7.89
N PRO A 320 -3.56 -13.85 -9.10
CA PRO A 320 -2.95 -13.37 -10.34
C PRO A 320 -2.96 -11.84 -10.45
N PHE A 321 -1.93 -11.27 -11.08
CA PHE A 321 -1.76 -9.83 -11.31
C PHE A 321 -1.46 -9.56 -12.79
N PRO A 322 -2.43 -9.61 -13.70
CA PRO A 322 -2.18 -9.31 -15.11
C PRO A 322 -1.55 -7.92 -15.31
N PRO A 323 -0.59 -7.77 -16.23
CA PRO A 323 -0.13 -8.76 -17.22
C PRO A 323 0.98 -9.70 -16.73
N LEU A 324 1.20 -9.84 -15.42
CA LEU A 324 2.26 -10.67 -14.81
C LEU A 324 1.76 -12.12 -14.60
N ASP A 325 1.34 -12.79 -15.66
CA ASP A 325 0.70 -14.12 -15.60
C ASP A 325 1.65 -15.26 -15.17
N GLN A 326 2.95 -15.01 -15.09
CA GLN A 326 3.97 -15.96 -14.59
C GLN A 326 4.59 -15.55 -13.25
N MET A 327 4.08 -14.48 -12.63
CA MET A 327 4.64 -13.95 -11.40
C MET A 327 3.74 -14.24 -10.20
N LEU A 328 4.28 -14.95 -9.21
CA LEU A 328 3.60 -15.25 -7.95
C LEU A 328 3.94 -14.22 -6.90
N ARG A 329 2.92 -13.52 -6.36
CA ARG A 329 3.13 -12.65 -5.19
C ARG A 329 2.98 -13.45 -3.91
N VAL A 330 3.99 -13.34 -3.03
CA VAL A 330 4.01 -14.00 -1.71
C VAL A 330 4.23 -12.96 -0.63
N THR A 331 3.33 -12.88 0.34
CA THR A 331 3.53 -12.08 1.55
C THR A 331 4.63 -12.71 2.41
N ILE A 332 5.50 -11.92 3.02
CA ILE A 332 6.46 -12.40 4.01
C ILE A 332 5.74 -12.52 5.34
N GLY A 333 5.58 -13.75 5.81
CA GLY A 333 5.00 -14.11 7.10
C GLY A 333 6.03 -14.19 8.22
N SER A 334 5.71 -14.94 9.28
CA SER A 334 6.68 -15.31 10.31
C SER A 334 7.75 -16.29 9.77
N GLU A 335 8.79 -16.53 10.55
CA GLU A 335 9.81 -17.55 10.19
C GLU A 335 9.17 -18.92 9.99
N GLU A 336 8.20 -19.28 10.83
CA GLU A 336 7.43 -20.53 10.72
C GLU A 336 6.58 -20.57 9.45
N ASP A 337 5.84 -19.49 9.15
CA ASP A 337 5.05 -19.37 7.92
C ASP A 337 5.92 -19.54 6.69
N MET A 338 7.12 -18.92 6.68
CA MET A 338 8.04 -19.01 5.55
C MET A 338 8.73 -20.35 5.43
N ALA A 339 8.95 -21.07 6.53
CA ALA A 339 9.41 -22.47 6.49
C ALA A 339 8.37 -23.37 5.81
N ARG A 340 7.10 -23.25 6.18
CA ARG A 340 5.99 -23.97 5.52
C ARG A 340 5.84 -23.60 4.06
N PHE A 341 5.97 -22.29 3.73
CA PHE A 341 5.98 -21.82 2.34
C PHE A 341 7.09 -22.49 1.54
N LYS A 342 8.34 -22.45 2.01
CA LYS A 342 9.49 -23.04 1.30
C LYS A 342 9.28 -24.52 1.03
N GLN A 343 8.82 -25.28 2.02
CA GLN A 343 8.54 -26.71 1.88
C GLN A 343 7.45 -26.99 0.84
N ALA A 344 6.34 -26.28 0.90
CA ALA A 344 5.24 -26.43 -0.06
C ALA A 344 5.67 -26.00 -1.48
N PHE A 345 6.37 -24.87 -1.58
CA PHE A 345 6.79 -24.29 -2.85
C PHE A 345 7.84 -25.16 -3.56
N ALA A 346 8.80 -25.74 -2.82
CA ALA A 346 9.76 -26.71 -3.37
C ALA A 346 9.05 -27.91 -4.02
N GLN A 347 8.03 -28.47 -3.37
CA GLN A 347 7.24 -29.59 -3.91
C GLN A 347 6.45 -29.16 -5.17
N VAL A 348 5.83 -27.96 -5.15
CA VAL A 348 5.03 -27.48 -6.27
C VAL A 348 5.90 -27.14 -7.48
N MET A 349 7.11 -26.60 -7.24
CA MET A 349 8.04 -26.20 -8.30
C MET A 349 8.99 -27.33 -8.73
N SER A 350 9.07 -28.43 -7.97
CA SER A 350 10.00 -29.55 -8.17
C SER A 350 11.47 -29.10 -8.10
N VAL A 351 11.82 -28.34 -7.08
CA VAL A 351 13.17 -27.80 -6.81
C VAL A 351 13.67 -28.19 -5.43
#